data_237496c89ca45fa8374c23db13742e31
#
_entry.id   237496c89ca45fa8374c23db13742e31
#
_cell.length_a   1.000
_cell.length_b   1.000
_cell.length_c   1.000
_cell.angle_alpha   90.00
_cell.angle_beta   90.00
_cell.angle_gamma   90.00
#
_symmetry.space_group_name_H-M   'P 1'
#
loop_
_entity.id
_entity.type
_entity.pdbx_description
1 polymer ?
#
loop_
_entity_poly.entity_id
_entity_poly.type
_entity_poly.pdbx_seq_one_letter_code
_entity_poly.pdbx_strand_id
1 'polypeptide(L)'
;PILKHHASAILTGALKNMMGLTTRKTNVTFHLGSGKRNDPEYLAQCIADLNLVRKPDLTVADATEFITGNGPAGPGPMKKLDLVVASTDPVAVDAFGATCLDAAPADILTVYMAYEHGLGEMNLEKLAVAEFEV
;
A
#
# COMPACT_ATOMS: atom_id res chain seq x y z
N PRO A 1 0.88 3.82 8.87
CA PRO A 1 1.19 2.38 8.72
C PRO A 1 2.70 2.11 8.72
N ILE A 2 3.09 0.87 9.00
CA ILE A 2 4.43 0.37 8.71
C ILE A 2 4.42 -0.19 7.29
N LEU A 3 5.35 0.25 6.44
CA LEU A 3 5.55 -0.36 5.12
C LEU A 3 5.98 -1.80 5.28
N LYS A 4 5.47 -2.69 4.44
CA LYS A 4 5.88 -4.10 4.45
C LYS A 4 5.43 -4.85 3.21
N HIS A 5 6.17 -5.90 2.88
CA HIS A 5 5.75 -6.88 1.88
C HIS A 5 4.44 -7.57 2.30
N HIS A 6 3.64 -7.96 1.31
CA HIS A 6 2.43 -8.76 1.48
C HIS A 6 2.29 -9.78 0.34
N ALA A 7 2.07 -11.04 0.68
CA ALA A 7 2.06 -12.13 -0.30
C ALA A 7 1.07 -11.95 -1.47
N SER A 8 -0.11 -11.36 -1.22
CA SER A 8 -1.14 -11.19 -2.27
C SER A 8 -1.18 -9.81 -2.87
N ALA A 9 -0.87 -8.76 -2.10
CA ALA A 9 -0.94 -7.37 -2.53
C ALA A 9 0.44 -6.76 -2.82
N ILE A 10 1.51 -7.55 -2.67
CA ILE A 10 2.93 -7.17 -2.74
C ILE A 10 3.30 -6.15 -1.67
N LEU A 11 2.54 -5.06 -1.54
CA LEU A 11 2.75 -3.98 -0.58
C LEU A 11 1.59 -3.88 0.42
N THR A 12 1.91 -3.62 1.68
CA THR A 12 1.02 -3.00 2.66
C THR A 12 1.56 -1.62 2.99
N GLY A 13 0.80 -0.60 2.66
CA GLY A 13 1.11 0.81 2.89
C GLY A 13 -0.16 1.58 3.25
N ALA A 14 -0.35 2.76 2.68
CA ALA A 14 -1.49 3.64 2.92
C ALA A 14 -2.82 3.01 2.52
N LEU A 15 -2.93 2.60 1.25
CA LEU A 15 -4.18 2.12 0.65
C LEU A 15 -4.71 0.88 1.38
N LYS A 16 -3.88 -0.15 1.53
CA LYS A 16 -4.29 -1.40 2.19
C LYS A 16 -4.54 -1.21 3.68
N ASN A 17 -3.91 -0.27 4.34
CA ASN A 17 -4.13 0.02 5.76
C ASN A 17 -5.58 0.44 6.06
N MET A 18 -6.28 1.05 5.10
CA MET A 18 -7.69 1.41 5.21
C MET A 18 -8.61 0.21 5.44
N MET A 19 -8.19 -1.00 5.11
CA MET A 19 -8.93 -2.22 5.46
C MET A 19 -9.14 -2.35 6.98
N GLY A 20 -8.28 -1.74 7.79
CA GLY A 20 -8.44 -1.69 9.25
C GLY A 20 -9.70 -0.95 9.73
N LEU A 21 -10.32 -0.13 8.89
CA LEU A 21 -11.59 0.54 9.17
C LEU A 21 -12.81 -0.36 8.90
N THR A 22 -12.62 -1.51 8.27
CA THR A 22 -13.71 -2.41 7.91
C THR A 22 -14.01 -3.40 9.03
N THR A 23 -15.22 -3.98 8.99
CA THR A 23 -15.57 -5.09 9.87
C THR A 23 -14.75 -6.34 9.51
N ARG A 24 -14.58 -7.26 10.47
CA ARG A 24 -13.95 -8.56 10.20
C ARG A 24 -14.60 -9.30 9.03
N LYS A 25 -15.94 -9.24 8.93
CA LYS A 25 -16.70 -9.87 7.84
C LYS A 25 -16.30 -9.29 6.48
N THR A 26 -16.28 -7.97 6.36
CA THR A 26 -15.87 -7.26 5.14
C THR A 26 -14.42 -7.59 4.77
N ASN A 27 -13.52 -7.59 5.75
CA ASN A 27 -12.11 -7.93 5.52
C ASN A 27 -11.95 -9.37 4.98
N VAL A 28 -12.69 -10.33 5.54
CA VAL A 28 -12.75 -11.71 5.02
C VAL A 28 -13.30 -11.76 3.60
N THR A 29 -14.34 -10.97 3.28
CA THR A 29 -14.89 -10.89 1.92
C THR A 29 -13.86 -10.38 0.92
N PHE A 30 -13.03 -9.40 1.27
CA PHE A 30 -11.95 -8.91 0.40
C PHE A 30 -10.94 -10.01 0.03
N HIS A 31 -10.71 -10.95 0.92
CA HIS A 31 -9.78 -12.07 0.69
C HIS A 31 -10.39 -13.31 0.04
N LEU A 32 -11.71 -13.46 0.08
CA LEU A 32 -12.39 -14.70 -0.34
C LEU A 32 -13.55 -14.47 -1.33
N GLY A 33 -13.95 -13.23 -1.59
CA GLY A 33 -15.20 -12.90 -2.28
C GLY A 33 -15.22 -13.24 -3.78
N SER A 34 -14.04 -13.35 -4.41
CA SER A 34 -13.93 -13.79 -5.82
C SER A 34 -14.18 -15.30 -6.01
N GLY A 35 -14.31 -16.06 -4.92
CA GLY A 35 -14.30 -17.54 -4.96
C GLY A 35 -12.90 -18.16 -4.98
N LYS A 36 -11.87 -17.35 -5.20
CA LYS A 36 -10.45 -17.73 -5.12
C LYS A 36 -9.80 -17.02 -3.94
N ARG A 37 -9.18 -17.77 -3.04
CA ARG A 37 -8.53 -17.19 -1.86
C ARG A 37 -7.38 -16.28 -2.26
N ASN A 38 -7.39 -15.06 -1.72
CA ASN A 38 -6.35 -14.06 -1.94
C ASN A 38 -6.10 -13.74 -3.42
N ASP A 39 -7.17 -13.72 -4.22
CA ASP A 39 -7.12 -13.27 -5.61
C ASP A 39 -6.57 -11.84 -5.65
N PRO A 40 -5.40 -11.60 -6.24
CA PRO A 40 -4.74 -10.30 -6.15
C PRO A 40 -5.51 -9.19 -6.88
N GLU A 41 -6.14 -9.47 -8.01
CA GLU A 41 -6.93 -8.49 -8.75
C GLU A 41 -8.18 -8.10 -7.98
N TYR A 42 -8.95 -9.07 -7.50
CA TYR A 42 -10.13 -8.81 -6.69
C TYR A 42 -9.80 -8.07 -5.40
N LEU A 43 -8.74 -8.47 -4.69
CA LEU A 43 -8.30 -7.79 -3.48
C LEU A 43 -7.88 -6.35 -3.76
N ALA A 44 -7.15 -6.11 -4.83
CA ALA A 44 -6.71 -4.77 -5.22
C ALA A 44 -7.90 -3.87 -5.57
N GLN A 45 -8.89 -4.40 -6.32
CA GLN A 45 -10.11 -3.67 -6.63
C GLN A 45 -10.87 -3.30 -5.34
N CYS A 46 -11.08 -4.26 -4.43
CA CYS A 46 -11.74 -3.98 -3.16
C CYS A 46 -11.03 -2.90 -2.33
N ILE A 47 -9.69 -2.89 -2.34
CA ILE A 47 -8.90 -1.87 -1.64
C ILE A 47 -9.07 -0.50 -2.32
N ALA A 48 -9.03 -0.43 -3.65
CA ALA A 48 -9.25 0.81 -4.39
C ALA A 48 -10.66 1.36 -4.12
N ASP A 49 -11.70 0.52 -4.22
CA ASP A 49 -13.08 0.88 -3.95
C ASP A 49 -13.29 1.40 -2.51
N LEU A 50 -12.64 0.77 -1.54
CA LEU A 50 -12.68 1.24 -0.15
C LEU A 50 -12.10 2.65 -0.01
N ASN A 51 -11.01 2.95 -0.70
CA ASN A 51 -10.39 4.26 -0.68
C ASN A 51 -11.21 5.31 -1.46
N LEU A 52 -12.05 4.92 -2.42
CA LEU A 52 -13.06 5.81 -3.01
C LEU A 52 -14.14 6.22 -2.00
N VAL A 53 -14.55 5.29 -1.14
CA VAL A 53 -15.53 5.58 -0.07
C VAL A 53 -14.93 6.49 1.01
N ARG A 54 -13.70 6.21 1.42
CA ARG A 54 -12.99 7.01 2.44
C ARG A 54 -11.50 7.00 2.16
N LYS A 55 -11.02 8.08 1.56
CA LYS A 55 -9.59 8.37 1.40
C LYS A 55 -9.02 8.91 2.72
N PRO A 56 -7.81 8.52 3.14
CA PRO A 56 -7.16 9.15 4.29
C PRO A 56 -6.83 10.61 4.00
N ASP A 57 -6.96 11.48 4.99
CA ASP A 57 -6.62 12.91 4.86
C ASP A 57 -5.10 13.13 4.88
N LEU A 58 -4.41 12.32 5.65
CA LEU A 58 -2.95 12.29 5.76
C LEU A 58 -2.51 10.85 6.02
N THR A 59 -1.47 10.44 5.34
CA THR A 59 -0.75 9.20 5.64
C THR A 59 0.65 9.53 6.13
N VAL A 60 1.04 8.92 7.24
CA VAL A 60 2.42 8.87 7.72
C VAL A 60 2.83 7.41 7.74
N ALA A 61 3.74 7.04 6.86
CA ALA A 61 4.21 5.67 6.70
C ALA A 61 5.63 5.52 7.26
N ASP A 62 5.77 4.53 8.12
CA ASP A 62 7.03 4.14 8.75
C ASP A 62 7.76 3.16 7.82
N ALA A 63 8.91 3.55 7.35
CA ALA A 63 9.86 2.76 6.56
C ALA A 63 11.22 2.65 7.28
N THR A 64 11.25 2.73 8.59
CA THR A 64 12.50 2.61 9.36
C THR A 64 13.11 1.23 9.22
N GLU A 65 12.34 0.19 9.48
CA GLU A 65 12.73 -1.20 9.26
C GLU A 65 11.49 -2.05 8.95
N PHE A 66 11.52 -2.83 7.86
CA PHE A 66 10.37 -3.56 7.39
C PHE A 66 10.75 -4.84 6.63
N ILE A 67 9.81 -5.79 6.59
CA ILE A 67 9.97 -7.05 5.86
C ILE A 67 9.80 -6.83 4.36
N THR A 68 10.73 -7.36 3.55
CA THR A 68 10.73 -7.23 2.09
C THR A 68 10.33 -8.51 1.34
N GLY A 69 10.12 -9.62 2.05
CA GLY A 69 9.64 -10.87 1.49
C GLY A 69 8.94 -11.72 2.55
N ASN A 70 8.12 -12.68 2.14
CA ASN A 70 7.34 -13.56 3.02
C ASN A 70 6.43 -12.81 4.02
N GLY A 71 6.10 -11.54 3.71
CA GLY A 71 5.17 -10.74 4.52
C GLY A 71 3.71 -11.20 4.38
N PRO A 72 2.84 -10.74 5.28
CA PRO A 72 3.12 -9.68 6.27
C PRO A 72 3.72 -10.15 7.59
N ALA A 73 3.78 -11.46 7.88
CA ALA A 73 4.14 -11.98 9.19
C ALA A 73 5.57 -12.58 9.27
N GLY A 74 6.17 -12.89 8.14
CA GLY A 74 7.52 -13.49 8.09
C GLY A 74 7.57 -14.95 8.63
N PRO A 75 8.75 -15.45 8.96
CA PRO A 75 10.04 -14.77 8.82
C PRO A 75 10.43 -14.50 7.37
N GLY A 76 11.14 -13.39 7.14
CA GLY A 76 11.61 -12.99 5.82
C GLY A 76 12.74 -11.96 5.88
N PRO A 77 13.31 -11.60 4.72
CA PRO A 77 14.36 -10.61 4.67
C PRO A 77 13.84 -9.25 5.17
N MET A 78 14.70 -8.54 5.88
CA MET A 78 14.42 -7.21 6.42
C MET A 78 15.24 -6.16 5.68
N LYS A 79 14.68 -4.96 5.49
CA LYS A 79 15.35 -3.79 4.95
C LYS A 79 15.23 -2.65 5.96
N LYS A 80 16.32 -1.96 6.22
CA LYS A 80 16.37 -0.80 7.09
C LYS A 80 16.68 0.43 6.26
N LEU A 81 15.81 1.44 6.32
CA LEU A 81 15.99 2.70 5.59
C LEU A 81 16.06 3.91 6.55
N ASP A 82 15.64 3.76 7.81
CA ASP A 82 15.56 4.85 8.79
C ASP A 82 14.75 6.05 8.27
N LEU A 83 13.64 5.78 7.60
CA LEU A 83 12.86 6.75 6.85
C LEU A 83 11.40 6.78 7.30
N VAL A 84 10.81 7.97 7.32
CA VAL A 84 9.37 8.21 7.47
C VAL A 84 8.88 9.01 6.27
N VAL A 85 7.77 8.58 5.68
CA VAL A 85 7.14 9.22 4.52
C VAL A 85 5.78 9.74 4.89
N ALA A 86 5.47 11.00 4.52
CA ALA A 86 4.17 11.59 4.75
C ALA A 86 3.61 12.25 3.50
N SER A 87 2.31 12.06 3.23
CA SER A 87 1.60 12.74 2.15
C SER A 87 0.08 12.74 2.40
N THR A 88 -0.61 13.71 1.83
CA THR A 88 -2.07 13.71 1.68
C THR A 88 -2.55 12.87 0.49
N ASP A 89 -1.61 12.38 -0.32
CA ASP A 89 -1.84 11.48 -1.44
C ASP A 89 -1.43 10.05 -1.05
N PRO A 90 -2.39 9.13 -0.77
CA PRO A 90 -2.08 7.77 -0.37
C PRO A 90 -1.47 6.94 -1.50
N VAL A 91 -1.77 7.28 -2.77
CA VAL A 91 -1.18 6.60 -3.94
C VAL A 91 0.30 6.94 -4.04
N ALA A 92 0.66 8.21 -3.83
CA ALA A 92 2.07 8.65 -3.81
C ALA A 92 2.87 7.97 -2.70
N VAL A 93 2.28 7.82 -1.50
CA VAL A 93 2.93 7.08 -0.39
C VAL A 93 3.20 5.63 -0.77
N ASP A 94 2.22 4.96 -1.36
CA ASP A 94 2.35 3.55 -1.73
C ASP A 94 3.23 3.37 -2.99
N ALA A 95 3.22 4.33 -3.93
CA ALA A 95 4.16 4.36 -5.05
C ALA A 95 5.61 4.47 -4.57
N PHE A 96 5.87 5.34 -3.59
CA PHE A 96 7.17 5.39 -2.93
C PHE A 96 7.47 4.10 -2.17
N GLY A 97 6.50 3.55 -1.45
CA GLY A 97 6.62 2.26 -0.76
C GLY A 97 6.97 1.10 -1.69
N ALA A 98 6.47 1.11 -2.94
CA ALA A 98 6.84 0.12 -3.95
C ALA A 98 8.34 0.18 -4.26
N THR A 99 8.92 1.38 -4.42
CA THR A 99 10.38 1.55 -4.65
C THR A 99 11.20 1.05 -3.46
N CYS A 100 10.68 1.19 -2.23
CA CYS A 100 11.32 0.63 -1.04
C CYS A 100 11.39 -0.91 -1.06
N LEU A 101 10.48 -1.57 -1.79
CA LEU A 101 10.45 -3.02 -2.02
C LEU A 101 11.14 -3.42 -3.34
N ASP A 102 11.87 -2.50 -3.98
CA ASP A 102 12.55 -2.70 -5.26
C ASP A 102 11.56 -3.11 -6.39
N ALA A 103 10.30 -2.63 -6.32
CA ALA A 103 9.23 -2.84 -7.29
C ALA A 103 8.84 -1.53 -7.99
N ALA A 104 8.37 -1.63 -9.23
CA ALA A 104 7.79 -0.47 -9.90
C ALA A 104 6.39 -0.20 -9.35
N PRO A 105 5.98 1.07 -9.13
CA PRO A 105 4.63 1.40 -8.66
C PRO A 105 3.51 0.78 -9.50
N ALA A 106 3.69 0.72 -10.81
CA ALA A 106 2.71 0.15 -11.74
C ALA A 106 2.54 -1.38 -11.61
N ASP A 107 3.52 -2.08 -11.03
CA ASP A 107 3.45 -3.53 -10.79
C ASP A 107 2.64 -3.87 -9.53
N ILE A 108 2.35 -2.87 -8.71
CA ILE A 108 1.54 -3.02 -7.51
C ILE A 108 0.07 -2.75 -7.86
N LEU A 109 -0.73 -3.79 -8.02
CA LEU A 109 -2.12 -3.68 -8.48
C LEU A 109 -2.96 -2.69 -7.65
N THR A 110 -2.75 -2.61 -6.33
CA THR A 110 -3.47 -1.65 -5.48
C THR A 110 -3.10 -0.21 -5.80
N VAL A 111 -1.83 0.06 -6.11
CA VAL A 111 -1.35 1.39 -6.52
C VAL A 111 -1.90 1.74 -7.89
N TYR A 112 -1.76 0.82 -8.85
CA TYR A 112 -2.22 1.01 -10.21
C TYR A 112 -3.74 1.28 -10.27
N MET A 113 -4.57 0.44 -9.63
CA MET A 113 -6.02 0.62 -9.62
C MET A 113 -6.45 1.89 -8.91
N ALA A 114 -5.82 2.25 -7.80
CA ALA A 114 -6.10 3.50 -7.11
C ALA A 114 -5.73 4.73 -7.96
N TYR A 115 -4.63 4.67 -8.71
CA TYR A 115 -4.26 5.70 -9.68
C TYR A 115 -5.29 5.83 -10.80
N GLU A 116 -5.69 4.73 -11.44
CA GLU A 116 -6.72 4.71 -12.50
C GLU A 116 -8.07 5.28 -12.01
N HIS A 117 -8.39 5.10 -10.73
CA HIS A 117 -9.59 5.69 -10.11
C HIS A 117 -9.43 7.16 -9.69
N GLY A 118 -8.28 7.78 -9.97
CA GLY A 118 -8.03 9.20 -9.68
C GLY A 118 -7.85 9.49 -8.18
N LEU A 119 -7.46 8.50 -7.38
CA LEU A 119 -7.24 8.67 -5.94
C LEU A 119 -5.93 9.40 -5.61
N GLY A 120 -4.98 9.46 -6.54
CA GLY A 120 -3.70 10.14 -6.39
C GLY A 120 -2.75 9.90 -7.54
N GLU A 121 -1.48 10.28 -7.40
CA GLU A 121 -0.43 10.19 -8.43
C GLU A 121 0.58 9.08 -8.09
N MET A 122 0.81 8.16 -9.01
CA MET A 122 1.82 7.11 -8.84
C MET A 122 3.17 7.42 -9.50
N ASN A 123 3.21 8.40 -10.41
CA ASN A 123 4.47 8.83 -11.00
C ASN A 123 5.17 9.83 -10.08
N LEU A 124 6.19 9.35 -9.37
CA LEU A 124 6.92 10.12 -8.38
C LEU A 124 7.64 11.34 -8.98
N GLU A 125 7.99 11.31 -10.27
CA GLU A 125 8.64 12.44 -10.95
C GLU A 125 7.73 13.67 -11.10
N LYS A 126 6.40 13.47 -11.01
CA LYS A 126 5.42 14.56 -11.06
C LYS A 126 5.15 15.20 -9.70
N LEU A 127 5.72 14.67 -8.64
CA LEU A 127 5.47 15.11 -7.27
C LEU A 127 6.56 16.07 -6.80
N ALA A 128 6.14 17.08 -6.03
CA ALA A 128 7.06 17.91 -5.27
C ALA A 128 7.41 17.17 -3.97
N VAL A 129 8.61 16.61 -3.90
CA VAL A 129 9.10 15.91 -2.71
C VAL A 129 10.03 16.84 -1.94
N ALA A 130 9.82 16.96 -0.62
CA ALA A 130 10.73 17.64 0.30
C ALA A 130 11.36 16.60 1.22
N GLU A 131 12.69 16.65 1.35
CA GLU A 131 13.48 15.77 2.21
C GLU A 131 14.05 16.57 3.38
N PHE A 132 14.00 15.98 4.56
CA PHE A 132 14.51 16.55 5.80
C PHE A 132 15.34 15.51 6.54
N GLU A 133 16.54 15.89 6.97
CA GLU A 133 17.34 15.11 7.91
C GLU A 133 17.02 15.54 9.34
N VAL A 134 16.86 14.59 10.25
CA VAL A 134 16.59 14.78 11.68
C VAL A 134 17.64 14.10 12.55
#